data_22f60ff2e0632735f3dde5bc3accd3bd
#
_entry.id   22f60ff2e0632735f3dde5bc3accd3bd
#
_cell.length_a   1.000
_cell.length_b   1.000
_cell.length_c   1.000
_cell.angle_alpha   90.00
_cell.angle_beta   90.00
_cell.angle_gamma   90.00
#
_symmetry.space_group_name_H-M   'P 1'
#
loop_
_entity.id
_entity.type
_entity.pdbx_description
1 polymer ?
#
loop_
_entity_poly.entity_id
_entity_poly.type
_entity_poly.pdbx_seq_one_letter_code
_entity_poly.pdbx_strand_id
1 'polypeptide(L)'
;MGSKEKWWVELPGLDDRPWLLKLARLDDRDGTVSGEDWAEWTVHHLAGLIGIPTATIRPAVLEGRRAIVSQSVLHDRFEYLDHGNSVLSAKFPDYDQSTDGENPGYTPAAVREALAEVAPPVESDWPTDFTAFDVWAGYLTMDAWVAGRDRHDQNWAVVLRGDERRLAPSFDHGNALGFQERDERRQRMLDDDAHLRRWVERGANRYFGGQPGLVDLAWSALGLASSGPRDFWLDRLDTITDDAVHSVISAVPRSIMSDVTHRFVVRLLAMNRRRLLDGYSGS
;
A
#
# COMPACT_ATOMS: atom_id res chain seq x y z
N MET A 1 -19.01 7.46 7.89
CA MET A 1 -17.58 7.63 8.31
C MET A 1 -17.20 9.07 8.09
N GLY A 2 -16.67 9.75 9.10
CA GLY A 2 -16.25 11.16 8.96
C GLY A 2 -15.11 11.29 7.96
N SER A 3 -15.21 12.26 7.05
CA SER A 3 -14.15 12.63 6.12
C SER A 3 -12.88 12.92 6.91
N LYS A 4 -11.74 12.33 6.54
CA LYS A 4 -10.43 12.69 7.13
C LYS A 4 -10.17 14.18 6.90
N GLU A 5 -9.80 14.91 7.94
CA GLU A 5 -9.31 16.27 7.80
C GLU A 5 -7.99 16.26 7.02
N LYS A 6 -7.98 16.82 5.83
CA LYS A 6 -6.83 16.84 4.93
C LYS A 6 -6.80 18.14 4.12
N TRP A 7 -5.58 18.66 3.90
CA TRP A 7 -5.37 19.90 3.15
C TRP A 7 -4.13 19.79 2.27
N TRP A 8 -4.18 20.40 1.11
CA TRP A 8 -2.98 20.65 0.32
C TRP A 8 -2.20 21.80 0.94
N VAL A 9 -0.91 21.59 1.17
CA VAL A 9 0.00 22.56 1.78
C VAL A 9 1.30 22.65 0.96
N GLU A 10 1.93 23.80 1.02
CA GLU A 10 3.30 23.99 0.53
C GLU A 10 4.24 23.92 1.73
N LEU A 11 5.37 23.26 1.56
CA LEU A 11 6.39 23.14 2.61
C LEU A 11 7.63 23.93 2.20
N PRO A 12 7.85 25.14 2.76
CA PRO A 12 8.99 25.98 2.40
C PRO A 12 10.33 25.27 2.62
N GLY A 13 11.21 25.33 1.62
CA GLY A 13 12.54 24.70 1.68
C GLY A 13 12.60 23.25 1.23
N LEU A 14 11.48 22.67 0.82
CA LEU A 14 11.40 21.43 0.05
C LEU A 14 11.19 21.77 -1.44
N ASP A 15 10.94 20.75 -2.26
CA ASP A 15 10.61 21.00 -3.67
C ASP A 15 9.25 21.71 -3.84
N ASP A 16 8.97 22.23 -5.05
CA ASP A 16 7.78 23.03 -5.35
C ASP A 16 6.49 22.18 -5.48
N ARG A 17 6.56 20.85 -5.27
CA ARG A 17 5.39 19.98 -5.31
C ARG A 17 4.53 20.15 -4.05
N PRO A 18 3.20 20.22 -4.19
CA PRO A 18 2.33 20.33 -3.04
C PRO A 18 2.34 19.04 -2.21
N TRP A 19 2.02 19.17 -0.93
CA TRP A 19 1.95 18.08 0.03
C TRP A 19 0.51 17.96 0.57
N LEU A 20 -0.01 16.75 0.64
CA LEU A 20 -1.29 16.49 1.28
C LEU A 20 -1.07 16.22 2.77
N LEU A 21 -1.44 17.18 3.61
CA LEU A 21 -1.43 17.03 5.07
C LEU A 21 -2.67 16.23 5.48
N LYS A 22 -2.45 15.16 6.26
CA LYS A 22 -3.49 14.30 6.82
C LYS A 22 -3.31 14.23 8.33
N LEU A 23 -4.31 14.66 9.10
CA LEU A 23 -4.29 14.49 10.56
C LEU A 23 -4.52 13.03 10.96
N ALA A 24 -3.79 12.55 11.95
CA ALA A 24 -4.06 11.26 12.58
C ALA A 24 -5.44 11.30 13.23
N ARG A 25 -6.25 10.28 12.99
CA ARG A 25 -7.60 10.18 13.60
C ARG A 25 -7.50 9.91 15.09
N LEU A 26 -8.51 10.36 15.80
CA LEU A 26 -8.77 9.91 17.16
C LEU A 26 -9.78 8.76 17.10
N ASP A 27 -9.59 7.75 17.95
CA ASP A 27 -10.60 6.71 18.17
C ASP A 27 -11.78 7.35 18.95
N ASP A 28 -12.97 7.33 18.37
CA ASP A 28 -14.17 7.95 18.96
C ASP A 28 -14.54 7.36 20.33
N ARG A 29 -14.03 6.15 20.66
CA ARG A 29 -14.37 5.44 21.89
C ARG A 29 -13.58 5.94 23.12
N ASP A 30 -12.34 6.32 22.93
CA ASP A 30 -11.42 6.66 24.03
C ASP A 30 -10.46 7.81 23.74
N GLY A 31 -10.57 8.43 22.57
CA GLY A 31 -9.73 9.55 22.16
C GLY A 31 -8.27 9.19 21.89
N THR A 32 -7.93 7.89 21.81
CA THR A 32 -6.57 7.48 21.46
C THR A 32 -6.26 7.83 20.00
N VAL A 33 -5.01 8.20 19.73
CA VAL A 33 -4.57 8.53 18.37
C VAL A 33 -4.46 7.23 17.56
N SER A 34 -5.15 7.17 16.42
CA SER A 34 -5.05 6.08 15.47
C SER A 34 -3.61 5.96 14.93
N GLY A 35 -3.23 4.76 14.51
CA GLY A 35 -1.89 4.46 14.00
C GLY A 35 -1.72 4.62 12.49
N GLU A 36 -2.68 5.20 11.79
CA GLU A 36 -2.61 5.35 10.33
C GLU A 36 -1.37 6.14 9.86
N ASP A 37 -0.95 7.14 10.63
CA ASP A 37 0.19 8.00 10.34
C ASP A 37 1.52 7.24 10.36
N TRP A 38 1.78 6.47 11.42
CA TRP A 38 3.00 5.66 11.47
C TRP A 38 2.92 4.47 10.50
N ALA A 39 1.73 3.93 10.24
CA ALA A 39 1.57 2.84 9.28
C ALA A 39 1.92 3.32 7.86
N GLU A 40 1.39 4.47 7.42
CA GLU A 40 1.67 5.02 6.09
C GLU A 40 3.16 5.37 5.92
N TRP A 41 3.79 5.98 6.94
CA TRP A 41 5.22 6.26 6.95
C TRP A 41 6.06 4.96 6.89
N THR A 42 5.70 3.97 7.69
CA THR A 42 6.43 2.70 7.75
C THR A 42 6.33 1.94 6.43
N VAL A 43 5.13 1.88 5.82
CA VAL A 43 4.95 1.22 4.52
C VAL A 43 5.74 1.91 3.43
N HIS A 44 5.81 3.25 3.40
CA HIS A 44 6.66 3.98 2.47
C HIS A 44 8.13 3.50 2.52
N HIS A 45 8.70 3.35 3.72
CA HIS A 45 10.08 2.89 3.87
C HIS A 45 10.26 1.39 3.59
N LEU A 46 9.29 0.55 3.96
CA LEU A 46 9.29 -0.88 3.61
C LEU A 46 9.17 -1.11 2.10
N ALA A 47 8.34 -0.32 1.42
CA ALA A 47 8.21 -0.33 -0.04
C ALA A 47 9.55 -0.08 -0.74
N GLY A 48 10.35 0.86 -0.20
CA GLY A 48 11.71 1.13 -0.69
C GLY A 48 12.64 -0.08 -0.61
N LEU A 49 12.48 -0.99 0.37
CA LEU A 49 13.31 -2.20 0.47
C LEU A 49 13.08 -3.18 -0.70
N ILE A 50 11.87 -3.19 -1.26
CA ILE A 50 11.53 -4.03 -2.42
C ILE A 50 11.49 -3.24 -3.74
N GLY A 51 11.83 -1.95 -3.71
CA GLY A 51 11.88 -1.10 -4.89
C GLY A 51 10.51 -0.65 -5.43
N ILE A 52 9.45 -0.71 -4.62
CA ILE A 52 8.12 -0.18 -4.99
C ILE A 52 8.11 1.34 -4.86
N PRO A 53 7.83 2.10 -5.93
CA PRO A 53 7.70 3.53 -5.85
C PRO A 53 6.42 3.92 -5.10
N THR A 54 6.55 4.82 -4.14
CA THR A 54 5.42 5.35 -3.37
C THR A 54 5.49 6.87 -3.28
N ALA A 55 4.36 7.51 -3.02
CA ALA A 55 4.36 8.90 -2.59
C ALA A 55 5.30 9.08 -1.39
N THR A 56 6.11 10.13 -1.38
CA THR A 56 7.01 10.43 -0.25
C THR A 56 6.20 10.82 0.98
N ILE A 57 6.43 10.14 2.09
CA ILE A 57 5.71 10.40 3.35
C ILE A 57 6.67 10.99 4.38
N ARG A 58 6.23 12.04 5.07
CA ARG A 58 6.95 12.63 6.21
C ARG A 58 6.03 12.78 7.41
N PRO A 59 6.53 12.53 8.63
CA PRO A 59 5.79 12.85 9.84
C PRO A 59 5.63 14.37 9.99
N ALA A 60 4.50 14.78 10.53
CA ALA A 60 4.17 16.18 10.75
C ALA A 60 3.40 16.36 12.07
N VAL A 61 3.34 17.60 12.53
CA VAL A 61 2.49 18.01 13.66
C VAL A 61 1.79 19.31 13.25
N LEU A 62 0.49 19.35 13.42
CA LEU A 62 -0.31 20.55 13.24
C LEU A 62 -1.05 20.87 14.54
N GLU A 63 -0.78 22.02 15.14
CA GLU A 63 -1.42 22.49 16.39
C GLU A 63 -1.34 21.45 17.52
N GLY A 64 -0.20 20.78 17.66
CA GLY A 64 0.04 19.74 18.65
C GLY A 64 -0.57 18.37 18.33
N ARG A 65 -1.31 18.23 17.23
CA ARG A 65 -1.89 16.98 16.75
C ARG A 65 -0.92 16.27 15.80
N ARG A 66 -0.80 14.97 15.95
CA ARG A 66 -0.01 14.13 15.02
C ARG A 66 -0.63 14.16 13.62
N ALA A 67 0.23 14.21 12.63
CA ALA A 67 -0.12 14.24 11.21
C ALA A 67 0.98 13.57 10.37
N ILE A 68 0.69 13.35 9.11
CA ILE A 68 1.67 13.11 8.07
C ILE A 68 1.45 14.11 6.92
N VAL A 69 2.49 14.31 6.15
CA VAL A 69 2.40 14.94 4.83
C VAL A 69 2.82 13.94 3.77
N SER A 70 1.99 13.80 2.74
CA SER A 70 2.21 12.95 1.58
C SER A 70 2.47 13.84 0.36
N GLN A 71 3.63 13.70 -0.27
CA GLN A 71 3.98 14.49 -1.43
C GLN A 71 3.10 14.14 -2.62
N SER A 72 2.68 15.13 -3.40
CA SER A 72 2.00 14.90 -4.66
C SER A 72 2.82 13.98 -5.57
N VAL A 73 2.19 12.98 -6.14
CA VAL A 73 2.80 12.11 -7.17
C VAL A 73 2.86 12.79 -8.53
N LEU A 74 2.23 13.96 -8.69
CA LEU A 74 2.32 14.80 -9.87
C LEU A 74 3.58 15.68 -9.79
N HIS A 75 4.32 15.77 -10.90
CA HIS A 75 5.59 16.49 -10.97
C HIS A 75 5.40 17.94 -11.44
N ASP A 76 4.37 18.20 -12.22
CA ASP A 76 4.08 19.55 -12.70
C ASP A 76 2.57 19.83 -12.88
N ARG A 77 2.22 21.08 -13.17
CA ARG A 77 0.84 21.55 -13.33
C ARG A 77 0.12 21.06 -14.61
N PHE A 78 0.83 20.38 -15.49
CA PHE A 78 0.27 19.84 -16.73
C PHE A 78 -0.06 18.34 -16.60
N GLU A 79 0.23 17.77 -15.45
CA GLU A 79 -0.10 16.41 -15.11
C GLU A 79 -1.45 16.33 -14.37
N TYR A 80 -2.19 15.26 -14.64
CA TYR A 80 -3.47 14.96 -14.00
C TYR A 80 -3.43 13.54 -13.46
N LEU A 81 -4.11 13.33 -12.34
CA LEU A 81 -4.28 12.01 -11.75
C LEU A 81 -5.65 11.44 -12.14
N ASP A 82 -5.64 10.37 -12.92
CA ASP A 82 -6.85 9.62 -13.27
C ASP A 82 -6.90 8.35 -12.41
N HIS A 83 -7.84 8.30 -11.48
CA HIS A 83 -7.94 7.20 -10.54
C HIS A 83 -8.44 5.92 -11.20
N GLY A 84 -8.08 4.76 -10.63
CA GLY A 84 -8.38 3.46 -11.21
C GLY A 84 -9.85 3.21 -11.49
N ASN A 85 -10.79 3.74 -10.69
CA ASN A 85 -12.22 3.65 -10.98
C ASN A 85 -12.58 4.34 -12.31
N SER A 86 -12.03 5.51 -12.60
CA SER A 86 -12.21 6.20 -13.88
C SER A 86 -11.56 5.42 -15.03
N VAL A 87 -10.32 4.96 -14.83
CA VAL A 87 -9.57 4.17 -15.83
C VAL A 87 -10.34 2.89 -16.19
N LEU A 88 -10.90 2.19 -15.18
CA LEU A 88 -11.69 0.98 -15.38
C LEU A 88 -13.02 1.29 -16.08
N SER A 89 -13.75 2.34 -15.68
CA SER A 89 -15.03 2.69 -16.33
C SER A 89 -14.84 3.18 -17.76
N ALA A 90 -13.73 3.81 -18.08
CA ALA A 90 -13.40 4.18 -19.46
C ALA A 90 -13.12 2.95 -20.35
N LYS A 91 -12.58 1.88 -19.77
CA LYS A 91 -12.29 0.61 -20.47
C LYS A 91 -13.48 -0.32 -20.54
N PHE A 92 -14.28 -0.39 -19.46
CA PHE A 92 -15.41 -1.31 -19.31
C PHE A 92 -16.70 -0.52 -19.07
N PRO A 93 -17.60 -0.41 -20.08
CA PRO A 93 -18.82 0.40 -19.95
C PRO A 93 -19.76 -0.02 -18.81
N ASP A 94 -19.71 -1.28 -18.40
CA ASP A 94 -20.53 -1.84 -17.32
C ASP A 94 -19.84 -1.74 -15.93
N TYR A 95 -18.66 -1.11 -15.84
CA TYR A 95 -17.96 -0.92 -14.57
C TYR A 95 -18.65 0.15 -13.73
N ASP A 96 -19.19 -0.24 -12.58
CA ASP A 96 -19.82 0.69 -11.64
C ASP A 96 -18.78 1.35 -10.72
N GLN A 97 -18.33 2.55 -11.08
CA GLN A 97 -17.39 3.34 -10.30
C GLN A 97 -18.00 3.96 -9.02
N SER A 98 -19.30 3.85 -8.81
CA SER A 98 -19.99 4.39 -7.62
C SER A 98 -20.09 3.36 -6.49
N THR A 99 -19.67 2.12 -6.70
CA THR A 99 -19.72 1.04 -5.71
C THR A 99 -18.85 1.37 -4.49
N ASP A 100 -19.49 1.41 -3.31
CA ASP A 100 -18.79 1.52 -2.02
C ASP A 100 -18.68 0.12 -1.40
N GLY A 101 -17.52 -0.50 -1.53
CA GLY A 101 -17.23 -1.85 -1.06
C GLY A 101 -16.83 -2.80 -2.18
N GLU A 102 -17.34 -4.04 -2.17
CA GLU A 102 -17.02 -5.02 -3.20
C GLU A 102 -17.54 -4.60 -4.56
N ASN A 103 -16.63 -4.56 -5.55
CA ASN A 103 -16.98 -4.37 -6.95
C ASN A 103 -16.62 -5.64 -7.75
N PRO A 104 -17.59 -6.41 -8.24
CA PRO A 104 -17.33 -7.64 -9.00
C PRO A 104 -16.49 -7.42 -10.26
N GLY A 105 -16.55 -6.22 -10.86
CA GLY A 105 -15.73 -5.82 -12.00
C GLY A 105 -14.28 -5.48 -11.65
N TYR A 106 -13.98 -5.24 -10.37
CA TYR A 106 -12.62 -4.92 -9.92
C TYR A 106 -11.82 -6.19 -9.67
N THR A 107 -11.07 -6.61 -10.67
CA THR A 107 -10.26 -7.83 -10.65
C THR A 107 -8.85 -7.55 -11.20
N PRO A 108 -7.82 -8.35 -10.84
CA PRO A 108 -6.49 -8.21 -11.45
C PRO A 108 -6.51 -8.30 -12.99
N ALA A 109 -7.37 -9.13 -13.56
CA ALA A 109 -7.51 -9.26 -15.01
C ALA A 109 -8.05 -7.97 -15.65
N ALA A 110 -9.07 -7.34 -15.03
CA ALA A 110 -9.61 -6.07 -15.51
C ALA A 110 -8.56 -4.95 -15.43
N VAL A 111 -7.80 -4.88 -14.33
CA VAL A 111 -6.72 -3.89 -14.18
C VAL A 111 -5.62 -4.12 -15.22
N ARG A 112 -5.23 -5.37 -15.49
CA ARG A 112 -4.26 -5.69 -16.55
C ARG A 112 -4.71 -5.17 -17.91
N GLU A 113 -5.96 -5.37 -18.27
CA GLU A 113 -6.50 -4.90 -19.54
C GLU A 113 -6.59 -3.37 -19.58
N ALA A 114 -6.97 -2.72 -18.48
CA ALA A 114 -7.04 -1.27 -18.37
C ALA A 114 -5.66 -0.59 -18.43
N LEU A 115 -4.60 -1.28 -17.98
CA LEU A 115 -3.21 -0.79 -18.01
C LEU A 115 -2.44 -1.18 -19.28
N ALA A 116 -3.05 -1.82 -20.27
CA ALA A 116 -2.33 -2.36 -21.45
C ALA A 116 -1.56 -1.28 -22.26
N GLU A 117 -2.05 -0.02 -22.27
CA GLU A 117 -1.45 1.11 -22.97
C GLU A 117 -0.84 2.14 -22.02
N VAL A 118 -0.60 1.75 -20.78
CA VAL A 118 -0.02 2.61 -19.75
C VAL A 118 1.42 2.21 -19.53
N ALA A 119 2.33 3.18 -19.50
CA ALA A 119 3.73 2.97 -19.15
C ALA A 119 3.91 2.77 -17.64
N PRO A 120 4.95 2.06 -17.17
CA PRO A 120 5.29 2.00 -15.76
C PRO A 120 5.72 3.39 -15.23
N PRO A 121 5.81 3.57 -13.89
CA PRO A 121 6.35 4.80 -13.29
C PRO A 121 7.77 5.11 -13.77
N VAL A 122 8.15 6.39 -13.77
CA VAL A 122 9.42 6.86 -14.38
C VAL A 122 10.66 6.41 -13.60
N GLU A 123 10.58 6.33 -12.28
CA GLU A 123 11.72 6.09 -11.40
C GLU A 123 11.74 4.65 -10.91
N SER A 124 12.70 3.84 -11.39
CA SER A 124 12.73 2.44 -11.02
C SER A 124 14.04 1.74 -11.32
N ASP A 125 14.33 0.73 -10.50
CA ASP A 125 15.43 -0.24 -10.67
C ASP A 125 14.97 -1.54 -11.34
N TRP A 126 13.74 -1.61 -11.87
CA TRP A 126 13.25 -2.80 -12.56
C TRP A 126 13.69 -2.87 -14.02
N PRO A 127 13.67 -4.06 -14.64
CA PRO A 127 13.97 -4.24 -16.05
C PRO A 127 13.11 -3.34 -16.95
N THR A 128 13.70 -2.87 -18.06
CA THR A 128 13.06 -1.91 -18.99
C THR A 128 11.87 -2.46 -19.75
N ASP A 129 11.65 -3.76 -19.72
CA ASP A 129 10.53 -4.48 -20.35
C ASP A 129 9.30 -4.64 -19.42
N PHE A 130 9.37 -4.12 -18.18
CA PHE A 130 8.22 -4.14 -17.28
C PHE A 130 7.09 -3.28 -17.84
N THR A 131 5.88 -3.83 -17.78
CA THR A 131 4.63 -3.10 -18.04
C THR A 131 4.11 -2.39 -16.79
N ALA A 132 3.16 -1.47 -16.95
CA ALA A 132 2.48 -0.88 -15.82
C ALA A 132 1.78 -1.92 -14.93
N PHE A 133 1.23 -2.98 -15.55
CA PHE A 133 0.59 -4.05 -14.79
C PHE A 133 1.61 -4.88 -13.98
N ASP A 134 2.80 -5.13 -14.49
CA ASP A 134 3.85 -5.84 -13.76
C ASP A 134 4.25 -5.09 -12.48
N VAL A 135 4.30 -3.75 -12.54
CA VAL A 135 4.55 -2.91 -11.37
C VAL A 135 3.35 -2.90 -10.42
N TRP A 136 2.13 -2.84 -10.96
CA TRP A 136 0.91 -2.88 -10.16
C TRP A 136 0.75 -4.23 -9.43
N ALA A 137 1.17 -5.35 -10.03
CA ALA A 137 1.26 -6.64 -9.35
C ALA A 137 2.24 -6.60 -8.17
N GLY A 138 3.34 -5.85 -8.30
CA GLY A 138 4.23 -5.51 -7.18
C GLY A 138 3.51 -4.76 -6.05
N TYR A 139 2.60 -3.83 -6.37
CA TYR A 139 1.80 -3.12 -5.34
C TYR A 139 0.94 -4.10 -4.53
N LEU A 140 0.32 -5.08 -5.17
CA LEU A 140 -0.44 -6.10 -4.46
C LEU A 140 0.45 -7.06 -3.63
N THR A 141 1.66 -7.33 -4.12
CA THR A 141 2.67 -8.10 -3.36
C THR A 141 3.08 -7.35 -2.10
N MET A 142 3.33 -6.04 -2.21
CA MET A 142 3.57 -5.19 -1.06
C MET A 142 2.38 -5.16 -0.09
N ASP A 143 1.16 -4.99 -0.61
CA ASP A 143 -0.05 -4.98 0.22
C ASP A 143 -0.21 -6.30 1.00
N ALA A 144 0.05 -7.43 0.37
CA ALA A 144 0.02 -8.72 1.03
C ALA A 144 1.10 -8.85 2.12
N TRP A 145 2.32 -8.33 1.88
CA TRP A 145 3.40 -8.32 2.84
C TRP A 145 3.09 -7.47 4.07
N VAL A 146 2.63 -6.24 3.86
CA VAL A 146 2.34 -5.28 4.94
C VAL A 146 0.93 -5.42 5.53
N ALA A 147 0.13 -6.40 5.10
CA ALA A 147 -1.28 -6.55 5.44
C ALA A 147 -2.11 -5.29 5.09
N GLY A 148 -1.86 -4.68 3.94
CA GLY A 148 -2.61 -3.55 3.38
C GLY A 148 -3.96 -4.01 2.84
N ARG A 149 -5.07 -3.47 3.38
CA ARG A 149 -6.43 -3.97 3.10
C ARG A 149 -7.30 -3.00 2.30
N ASP A 150 -6.73 -1.88 1.88
CA ASP A 150 -7.50 -0.74 1.35
C ASP A 150 -7.18 -0.41 -0.11
N ARG A 151 -6.66 -1.38 -0.88
CA ARG A 151 -6.42 -1.20 -2.31
C ARG A 151 -7.75 -1.24 -3.06
N HIS A 152 -8.59 -0.22 -2.89
CA HIS A 152 -9.75 -0.02 -3.75
C HIS A 152 -9.32 0.69 -5.04
N ASP A 153 -10.23 0.78 -5.98
CA ASP A 153 -9.97 1.32 -7.32
C ASP A 153 -9.59 2.81 -7.36
N GLN A 154 -9.82 3.57 -6.27
CA GLN A 154 -9.35 4.94 -6.12
C GLN A 154 -7.98 5.05 -5.41
N ASN A 155 -7.40 3.94 -4.92
CA ASN A 155 -6.08 3.91 -4.26
C ASN A 155 -4.96 3.46 -5.22
N TRP A 156 -5.17 3.59 -6.49
CA TRP A 156 -4.18 3.61 -7.55
C TRP A 156 -4.66 4.54 -8.67
N ALA A 157 -3.73 5.00 -9.49
CA ALA A 157 -4.06 5.97 -10.53
C ALA A 157 -3.09 5.91 -11.71
N VAL A 158 -3.47 6.56 -12.79
CA VAL A 158 -2.62 6.84 -13.96
C VAL A 158 -2.34 8.34 -13.98
N VAL A 159 -1.10 8.73 -14.11
CA VAL A 159 -0.69 10.11 -14.40
C VAL A 159 -0.81 10.34 -15.89
N LEU A 160 -1.53 11.40 -16.26
CA LEU A 160 -1.76 11.83 -17.62
C LEU A 160 -0.97 13.13 -17.89
N ARG A 161 -0.23 13.19 -19.00
CA ARG A 161 0.45 14.40 -19.48
C ARG A 161 0.36 14.47 -21.00
N GLY A 162 -0.57 15.26 -21.54
CA GLY A 162 -0.90 15.21 -22.95
C GLY A 162 -1.34 13.80 -23.35
N ASP A 163 -0.65 13.16 -24.28
CA ASP A 163 -0.93 11.79 -24.71
C ASP A 163 -0.18 10.72 -23.89
N GLU A 164 0.72 11.14 -23.01
CA GLU A 164 1.45 10.20 -22.14
C GLU A 164 0.57 9.71 -21.00
N ARG A 165 0.64 8.40 -20.75
CA ARG A 165 -0.09 7.70 -19.67
C ARG A 165 0.90 6.83 -18.89
N ARG A 166 1.03 7.06 -17.59
CA ARG A 166 1.95 6.31 -16.73
C ARG A 166 1.26 5.89 -15.45
N LEU A 167 1.54 4.69 -14.96
CA LEU A 167 1.09 4.28 -13.63
C LEU A 167 1.70 5.25 -12.59
N ALA A 168 0.87 5.77 -11.70
CA ALA A 168 1.33 6.60 -10.59
C ALA A 168 2.11 5.74 -9.57
N PRO A 169 3.12 6.29 -8.88
CA PRO A 169 3.63 5.69 -7.65
C PRO A 169 2.50 5.34 -6.68
N SER A 170 2.64 4.25 -5.94
CA SER A 170 1.60 3.81 -4.99
C SER A 170 1.40 4.81 -3.86
N PHE A 171 0.18 4.97 -3.35
CA PHE A 171 -0.16 5.94 -2.31
C PHE A 171 -1.27 5.43 -1.39
N ASP A 172 -1.49 6.14 -0.27
CA ASP A 172 -2.54 5.91 0.75
C ASP A 172 -2.47 4.53 1.42
N HIS A 173 -1.33 4.26 2.08
CA HIS A 173 -1.04 2.98 2.74
C HIS A 173 -1.35 2.96 4.24
N GLY A 174 -2.09 3.92 4.75
CA GLY A 174 -2.40 4.02 6.19
C GLY A 174 -3.18 2.84 6.75
N ASN A 175 -3.90 2.08 5.92
CA ASN A 175 -4.65 0.89 6.35
C ASN A 175 -3.81 -0.39 6.22
N ALA A 176 -2.68 -0.44 6.91
CA ALA A 176 -1.73 -1.55 6.89
C ALA A 176 -1.17 -1.85 8.28
N LEU A 177 -0.35 -2.88 8.40
CA LEU A 177 0.42 -3.26 9.59
C LEU A 177 -0.43 -3.50 10.85
N GLY A 178 -1.72 -3.74 10.70
CA GLY A 178 -2.63 -3.94 11.82
C GLY A 178 -2.74 -2.70 12.73
N PHE A 179 -2.68 -1.49 12.16
CA PHE A 179 -2.70 -0.23 12.91
C PHE A 179 -3.92 -0.08 13.83
N GLN A 180 -5.06 -0.67 13.47
CA GLN A 180 -6.31 -0.61 14.24
C GLN A 180 -6.32 -1.51 15.48
N GLU A 181 -5.37 -2.45 15.58
CA GLU A 181 -5.32 -3.38 16.70
C GLU A 181 -4.78 -2.67 17.94
N ARG A 182 -5.35 -2.99 19.10
CA ARG A 182 -4.86 -2.49 20.40
C ARG A 182 -3.73 -3.37 20.92
N ASP A 183 -2.88 -2.83 21.78
CA ASP A 183 -1.71 -3.51 22.32
C ASP A 183 -2.06 -4.79 23.07
N GLU A 184 -3.19 -4.85 23.79
CA GLU A 184 -3.63 -6.06 24.48
C GLU A 184 -3.96 -7.19 23.47
N ARG A 185 -4.49 -6.82 22.29
CA ARG A 185 -4.77 -7.81 21.25
C ARG A 185 -3.51 -8.22 20.50
N ARG A 186 -2.61 -7.26 20.21
CA ARG A 186 -1.30 -7.54 19.64
C ARG A 186 -0.49 -8.46 20.53
N GLN A 187 -0.47 -8.21 21.85
CA GLN A 187 0.22 -9.05 22.80
C GLN A 187 -0.33 -10.50 22.79
N ARG A 188 -1.65 -10.67 22.82
CA ARG A 188 -2.26 -12.02 22.69
C ARG A 188 -1.88 -12.74 21.41
N MET A 189 -1.70 -12.02 20.29
CA MET A 189 -1.24 -12.60 19.04
C MET A 189 0.26 -12.91 19.06
N LEU A 190 1.06 -12.16 19.84
CA LEU A 190 2.47 -12.45 20.05
C LEU A 190 2.69 -13.67 20.96
N ASP A 191 1.80 -13.89 21.91
CA ASP A 191 1.85 -15.01 22.86
C ASP A 191 1.32 -16.32 22.25
N ASP A 192 0.55 -16.25 21.15
CA ASP A 192 -0.04 -17.40 20.43
C ASP A 192 0.15 -17.26 18.92
N ASP A 193 1.16 -17.93 18.37
CA ASP A 193 1.44 -17.95 16.93
C ASP A 193 0.24 -18.42 16.08
N ALA A 194 -0.58 -19.35 16.60
CA ALA A 194 -1.76 -19.79 15.88
C ALA A 194 -2.83 -18.69 15.82
N HIS A 195 -2.90 -17.83 16.85
CA HIS A 195 -3.78 -16.66 16.83
C HIS A 195 -3.32 -15.63 15.77
N LEU A 196 -2.02 -15.31 15.74
CA LEU A 196 -1.46 -14.42 14.72
C LEU A 196 -1.67 -15.00 13.31
N ARG A 197 -1.40 -16.28 13.11
CA ARG A 197 -1.62 -16.95 11.82
C ARG A 197 -3.07 -16.82 11.37
N ARG A 198 -4.04 -17.14 12.22
CA ARG A 198 -5.47 -16.96 11.88
C ARG A 198 -5.82 -15.51 11.55
N TRP A 199 -5.18 -14.54 12.19
CA TRP A 199 -5.42 -13.11 11.93
C TRP A 199 -4.90 -12.70 10.54
N VAL A 200 -3.69 -13.12 10.15
CA VAL A 200 -3.12 -12.81 8.83
C VAL A 200 -3.84 -13.56 7.71
N GLU A 201 -4.25 -14.81 7.93
CA GLU A 201 -5.00 -15.61 6.96
C GLU A 201 -6.39 -15.04 6.65
N ARG A 202 -7.04 -14.39 7.61
CA ARG A 202 -8.31 -13.69 7.42
C ARG A 202 -8.15 -12.32 6.74
N GLY A 203 -6.93 -11.86 6.55
CA GLY A 203 -6.67 -10.61 5.84
C GLY A 203 -7.14 -10.71 4.39
N ALA A 204 -8.16 -9.93 4.03
CA ALA A 204 -8.74 -9.90 2.70
C ALA A 204 -8.86 -8.45 2.21
N ASN A 205 -8.86 -8.27 0.92
CA ASN A 205 -9.25 -7.00 0.31
C ASN A 205 -10.73 -7.07 -0.07
N ARG A 206 -11.54 -6.26 0.61
CA ARG A 206 -13.00 -6.27 0.48
C ARG A 206 -13.54 -5.59 -0.78
N TYR A 207 -12.69 -4.92 -1.54
CA TYR A 207 -13.10 -4.13 -2.71
C TYR A 207 -13.05 -4.94 -4.01
N PHE A 208 -12.15 -5.91 -4.09
CA PHE A 208 -12.09 -6.81 -5.25
C PHE A 208 -13.26 -7.79 -5.29
N GLY A 209 -13.69 -8.15 -6.50
CA GLY A 209 -14.70 -9.18 -6.69
C GLY A 209 -14.31 -10.50 -6.03
N GLY A 210 -15.21 -11.06 -5.23
CA GLY A 210 -14.98 -12.26 -4.45
C GLY A 210 -14.19 -12.05 -3.16
N GLN A 211 -13.80 -10.83 -2.81
CA GLN A 211 -13.10 -10.45 -1.59
C GLN A 211 -11.91 -11.37 -1.24
N PRO A 212 -10.95 -11.54 -2.15
CA PRO A 212 -9.87 -12.51 -1.99
C PRO A 212 -8.98 -12.20 -0.79
N GLY A 213 -8.34 -13.23 -0.24
CA GLY A 213 -7.24 -13.09 0.71
C GLY A 213 -6.09 -12.28 0.09
N LEU A 214 -5.36 -11.53 0.92
CA LEU A 214 -4.31 -10.64 0.40
C LEU A 214 -3.21 -11.39 -0.35
N VAL A 215 -2.80 -12.56 0.15
CA VAL A 215 -1.80 -13.41 -0.51
C VAL A 215 -2.37 -14.00 -1.82
N ASP A 216 -3.62 -14.47 -1.80
CA ASP A 216 -4.27 -15.02 -3.00
C ASP A 216 -4.44 -13.94 -4.09
N LEU A 217 -4.77 -12.70 -3.67
CA LEU A 217 -4.87 -11.55 -4.57
C LEU A 217 -3.52 -11.22 -5.21
N ALA A 218 -2.45 -11.18 -4.42
CA ALA A 218 -1.09 -10.95 -4.93
C ALA A 218 -0.69 -12.05 -5.93
N TRP A 219 -0.91 -13.32 -5.60
CA TRP A 219 -0.63 -14.44 -6.49
C TRP A 219 -1.48 -14.43 -7.76
N SER A 220 -2.74 -14.02 -7.67
CA SER A 220 -3.59 -13.84 -8.86
C SER A 220 -3.02 -12.79 -9.82
N ALA A 221 -2.51 -11.67 -9.30
CA ALA A 221 -1.87 -10.65 -10.12
C ALA A 221 -0.52 -11.11 -10.68
N LEU A 222 0.34 -11.73 -9.85
CA LEU A 222 1.64 -12.27 -10.26
C LEU A 222 1.50 -13.38 -11.30
N GLY A 223 0.42 -14.17 -11.24
CA GLY A 223 0.10 -15.21 -12.24
C GLY A 223 -0.35 -14.64 -13.59
N LEU A 224 -0.84 -13.40 -13.63
CA LEU A 224 -1.19 -12.68 -14.85
C LEU A 224 -0.02 -11.86 -15.42
N ALA A 225 0.99 -11.54 -14.62
CA ALA A 225 2.23 -10.93 -15.04
C ALA A 225 3.08 -11.94 -15.80
N SER A 226 4.07 -11.47 -16.56
CA SER A 226 5.09 -12.35 -17.16
C SER A 226 5.95 -13.00 -16.06
N SER A 227 6.69 -14.07 -16.38
CA SER A 227 7.51 -14.79 -15.40
C SER A 227 8.61 -13.91 -14.78
N GLY A 228 9.26 -13.07 -15.58
CA GLY A 228 10.33 -12.18 -15.12
C GLY A 228 9.89 -11.23 -13.99
N PRO A 229 8.82 -10.42 -14.16
CA PRO A 229 8.26 -9.58 -13.10
C PRO A 229 7.81 -10.34 -11.86
N ARG A 230 7.19 -11.51 -12.01
CA ARG A 230 6.80 -12.35 -10.88
C ARG A 230 8.02 -12.71 -10.04
N ASP A 231 9.04 -13.29 -10.67
CA ASP A 231 10.25 -13.74 -10.01
C ASP A 231 11.01 -12.55 -9.40
N PHE A 232 11.07 -11.41 -10.09
CA PHE A 232 11.69 -10.19 -9.60
C PHE A 232 11.09 -9.70 -8.26
N TRP A 233 9.76 -9.64 -8.14
CA TRP A 233 9.13 -9.18 -6.90
C TRP A 233 9.33 -10.16 -5.75
N LEU A 234 9.26 -11.46 -6.02
CA LEU A 234 9.46 -12.49 -5.01
C LEU A 234 10.92 -12.57 -4.56
N ASP A 235 11.88 -12.48 -5.48
CA ASP A 235 13.32 -12.43 -5.15
C ASP A 235 13.65 -11.20 -4.32
N ARG A 236 13.11 -10.01 -4.69
CA ARG A 236 13.27 -8.80 -3.88
C ARG A 236 12.74 -8.99 -2.48
N LEU A 237 11.58 -9.60 -2.34
CA LEU A 237 11.01 -9.89 -1.02
C LEU A 237 11.84 -10.93 -0.25
N ASP A 238 12.40 -11.94 -0.92
CA ASP A 238 13.22 -12.98 -0.30
C ASP A 238 14.58 -12.46 0.18
N THR A 239 15.18 -11.51 -0.53
CA THR A 239 16.48 -10.94 -0.17
C THR A 239 16.45 -9.91 0.96
N ILE A 240 15.25 -9.48 1.43
CA ILE A 240 15.17 -8.54 2.57
C ILE A 240 15.72 -9.19 3.82
N THR A 241 16.67 -8.53 4.47
CA THR A 241 17.20 -8.96 5.76
C THR A 241 16.29 -8.54 6.91
N ASP A 242 16.28 -9.33 7.99
CA ASP A 242 15.55 -8.97 9.20
C ASP A 242 16.09 -7.65 9.80
N ASP A 243 17.40 -7.38 9.69
CA ASP A 243 18.02 -6.13 10.14
C ASP A 243 17.48 -4.91 9.36
N ALA A 244 17.25 -5.03 8.06
CA ALA A 244 16.66 -3.95 7.26
C ALA A 244 15.23 -3.65 7.73
N VAL A 245 14.42 -4.67 7.96
CA VAL A 245 13.05 -4.52 8.52
C VAL A 245 13.11 -3.89 9.91
N HIS A 246 13.96 -4.40 10.80
CA HIS A 246 14.13 -3.84 12.14
C HIS A 246 14.59 -2.38 12.13
N SER A 247 15.48 -2.00 11.20
CA SER A 247 15.93 -0.61 11.04
C SER A 247 14.75 0.32 10.73
N VAL A 248 13.89 -0.06 9.76
CA VAL A 248 12.70 0.74 9.41
C VAL A 248 11.75 0.85 10.60
N ILE A 249 11.39 -0.27 11.24
CA ILE A 249 10.43 -0.27 12.36
C ILE A 249 10.98 0.51 13.56
N SER A 250 12.28 0.38 13.86
CA SER A 250 12.93 1.06 14.99
C SER A 250 13.08 2.57 14.80
N ALA A 251 12.98 3.07 13.57
CA ALA A 251 12.97 4.51 13.29
C ALA A 251 11.67 5.20 13.76
N VAL A 252 10.59 4.45 13.99
CA VAL A 252 9.36 5.01 14.57
C VAL A 252 9.55 5.15 16.10
N PRO A 253 9.41 6.37 16.67
CA PRO A 253 9.58 6.59 18.09
C PRO A 253 8.63 5.73 18.96
N ARG A 254 9.13 5.26 20.12
CA ARG A 254 8.34 4.46 21.08
C ARG A 254 7.12 5.20 21.66
N SER A 255 7.14 6.52 21.64
CA SER A 255 5.98 7.36 22.01
C SER A 255 4.87 7.33 20.97
N ILE A 256 5.14 6.84 19.75
CA ILE A 256 4.19 6.76 18.63
C ILE A 256 3.77 5.30 18.40
N MET A 257 4.75 4.40 18.40
CA MET A 257 4.55 2.97 18.23
C MET A 257 5.15 2.25 19.47
N SER A 258 4.31 1.63 20.28
CA SER A 258 4.72 0.93 21.51
C SER A 258 5.66 -0.25 21.21
N ASP A 259 6.34 -0.77 22.24
CA ASP A 259 7.20 -1.97 22.12
C ASP A 259 6.39 -3.21 21.69
N VAL A 260 5.14 -3.31 22.13
CA VAL A 260 4.23 -4.39 21.71
C VAL A 260 3.93 -4.28 20.22
N THR A 261 3.62 -3.07 19.75
CA THR A 261 3.35 -2.80 18.35
C THR A 261 4.57 -3.08 17.48
N HIS A 262 5.78 -2.67 17.89
CA HIS A 262 7.02 -2.97 17.17
C HIS A 262 7.21 -4.47 16.99
N ARG A 263 7.13 -5.26 18.06
CA ARG A 263 7.29 -6.72 18.00
C ARG A 263 6.21 -7.37 17.12
N PHE A 264 4.97 -6.89 17.24
CA PHE A 264 3.86 -7.38 16.43
C PHE A 264 4.09 -7.12 14.94
N VAL A 265 4.47 -5.90 14.55
CA VAL A 265 4.72 -5.54 13.14
C VAL A 265 5.86 -6.38 12.55
N VAL A 266 6.97 -6.53 13.27
CA VAL A 266 8.08 -7.40 12.82
C VAL A 266 7.61 -8.84 12.60
N ARG A 267 6.84 -9.40 13.56
CA ARG A 267 6.33 -10.77 13.44
C ARG A 267 5.32 -10.94 12.31
N LEU A 268 4.45 -9.94 12.12
CA LEU A 268 3.48 -9.88 11.02
C LEU A 268 4.19 -9.92 9.66
N LEU A 269 5.18 -9.04 9.46
CA LEU A 269 5.94 -8.97 8.21
C LEU A 269 6.68 -10.27 7.91
N ALA A 270 7.32 -10.87 8.91
CA ALA A 270 8.00 -12.16 8.76
C ALA A 270 7.01 -13.28 8.37
N MET A 271 5.81 -13.30 8.97
CA MET A 271 4.79 -14.31 8.67
C MET A 271 4.20 -14.13 7.27
N ASN A 272 3.86 -12.91 6.85
CA ASN A 272 3.34 -12.66 5.51
C ASN A 272 4.39 -12.88 4.42
N ARG A 273 5.66 -12.50 4.67
CA ARG A 273 6.77 -12.82 3.77
C ARG A 273 6.87 -14.32 3.52
N ARG A 274 6.88 -15.14 4.58
CA ARG A 274 6.89 -16.61 4.45
C ARG A 274 5.71 -17.11 3.63
N ARG A 275 4.48 -16.65 3.90
CA ARG A 275 3.28 -17.07 3.16
C ARG A 275 3.35 -16.72 1.66
N LEU A 276 3.92 -15.58 1.30
CA LEU A 276 4.14 -15.19 -0.10
C LEU A 276 5.18 -16.11 -0.76
N LEU A 277 6.28 -16.42 -0.07
CA LEU A 277 7.37 -17.24 -0.59
C LEU A 277 7.05 -18.75 -0.58
N ASP A 278 6.26 -19.26 0.39
CA ASP A 278 5.82 -20.65 0.42
C ASP A 278 4.98 -20.99 -0.83
N GLY A 279 4.20 -20.05 -1.35
CA GLY A 279 3.52 -20.17 -2.64
C GLY A 279 4.48 -20.22 -3.84
N TYR A 280 5.68 -19.64 -3.72
CA TYR A 280 6.71 -19.62 -4.74
C TYR A 280 7.52 -20.92 -4.82
N SER A 281 7.80 -21.55 -3.67
CA SER A 281 8.57 -22.81 -3.60
C SER A 281 7.79 -24.04 -4.06
N GLY A 282 6.52 -23.89 -4.37
CA GLY A 282 5.61 -24.95 -4.77
C GLY A 282 5.25 -24.99 -6.26
N SER A 283 5.89 -24.18 -7.11
CA SER A 283 5.63 -24.14 -8.57
C SER A 283 6.77 -24.72 -9.41
#